data_afd85ac28ac7fda6f8aeadb0976e3c38
#
_entry.id   afd85ac28ac7fda6f8aeadb0976e3c38
#
_cell.length_a   1.000
_cell.length_b   1.000
_cell.length_c   1.000
_cell.angle_alpha   90.00
_cell.angle_beta   90.00
_cell.angle_gamma   90.00
#
_symmetry.space_group_name_H-M   'P 1'
#
loop_
_entity.id
_entity.type
_entity.pdbx_description
1 polymer ?
#
loop_
_entity_poly.entity_id
_entity_poly.type
_entity_poly.pdbx_seq_one_letter_code
_entity_poly.pdbx_strand_id
1 'polypeptide(L)'
;MLNKIILASKSEVRKNILDKNDIECVVEPSNVDEGPVKESLLKEQVSSEIISKNLAELKANKVSMKKTDEIVLGADSVIDLDGELISKPESREEAMEILRKLNGKSHFLISSVSVSYTHLTLPTIE
;
A
#
# COMPACT_ATOMS: atom_id res chain seq x y z
N MET A 1 21.50 -13.63 7.14
CA MET A 1 20.90 -12.60 7.99
C MET A 1 20.13 -11.60 7.17
N LEU A 2 18.92 -11.35 7.55
CA LEU A 2 18.13 -10.33 6.89
C LEU A 2 18.64 -8.96 7.32
N ASN A 3 19.10 -8.19 6.38
CA ASN A 3 19.74 -6.94 6.70
C ASN A 3 18.89 -5.73 6.39
N LYS A 4 18.21 -5.75 5.27
CA LYS A 4 17.57 -4.55 4.79
C LYS A 4 16.32 -4.87 3.97
N ILE A 5 15.31 -4.09 4.20
CA ILE A 5 14.04 -4.19 3.47
C ILE A 5 13.88 -2.93 2.65
N ILE A 6 13.39 -3.07 1.43
CA ILE A 6 13.00 -1.93 0.62
C ILE A 6 11.54 -1.63 0.92
N LEU A 7 11.24 -0.42 1.35
CA LEU A 7 9.87 0.01 1.62
C LEU A 7 9.35 0.77 0.41
N ALA A 8 8.39 0.19 -0.29
CA ALA A 8 7.80 0.76 -1.50
C ALA A 8 6.69 1.76 -1.16
N SER A 9 7.04 2.81 -0.41
CA SER A 9 6.06 3.76 0.09
C SER A 9 6.72 5.11 0.37
N LYS A 10 5.95 6.18 0.24
CA LYS A 10 6.38 7.52 0.61
C LYS A 10 6.01 7.84 2.06
N SER A 11 5.34 6.96 2.75
CA SER A 11 4.83 7.21 4.09
C SER A 11 5.94 7.24 5.14
N GLU A 12 6.12 8.39 5.77
CA GLU A 12 7.06 8.54 6.88
C GLU A 12 6.60 7.75 8.10
N VAL A 13 5.29 7.64 8.29
CA VAL A 13 4.72 6.89 9.40
C VAL A 13 5.12 5.42 9.31
N ARG A 14 5.02 4.84 8.12
CA ARG A 14 5.39 3.43 7.91
C ARG A 14 6.88 3.22 8.13
N LYS A 15 7.69 4.14 7.64
CA LYS A 15 9.15 4.08 7.86
C LYS A 15 9.46 4.15 9.35
N ASN A 16 8.81 5.07 10.06
CA ASN A 16 9.03 5.23 11.50
C ASN A 16 8.63 3.98 12.28
N ILE A 17 7.57 3.31 11.88
CA ILE A 17 7.16 2.05 12.52
C ILE A 17 8.26 1.00 12.39
N LEU A 18 8.83 0.87 11.20
CA LEU A 18 9.92 -0.08 10.98
C LEU A 18 11.17 0.30 11.77
N ASP A 19 11.53 1.58 11.76
CA ASP A 19 12.69 2.07 12.51
C ASP A 19 12.55 1.83 14.00
N LYS A 20 11.37 2.05 14.56
CA LYS A 20 11.11 1.82 15.97
C LYS A 20 11.20 0.36 16.38
N ASN A 21 11.03 -0.53 15.42
CA ASN A 21 11.11 -1.97 15.66
C ASN A 21 12.45 -2.55 15.21
N ASP A 22 13.45 -1.70 15.04
CA ASP A 22 14.81 -2.08 14.66
C ASP A 22 14.88 -2.81 13.32
N ILE A 23 13.98 -2.48 12.41
CA ILE A 23 13.99 -3.03 11.06
C ILE A 23 14.57 -1.96 10.13
N GLU A 24 15.78 -2.22 9.64
CA GLU A 24 16.41 -1.29 8.72
C GLU A 24 15.72 -1.34 7.37
N CYS A 25 15.33 -0.18 6.85
CA CYS A 25 14.68 -0.11 5.55
C CYS A 25 15.18 1.08 4.73
N VAL A 26 15.11 0.90 3.42
CA VAL A 26 15.38 1.96 2.46
C VAL A 26 14.06 2.29 1.77
N VAL A 27 13.72 3.57 1.70
CA VAL A 27 12.48 4.00 1.06
C VAL A 27 12.70 4.12 -0.44
N GLU A 28 11.85 3.45 -1.20
CA GLU A 28 11.84 3.53 -2.67
C GLU A 28 10.40 3.70 -3.10
N PRO A 29 9.94 4.94 -3.41
CA PRO A 29 8.55 5.15 -3.80
C PRO A 29 8.18 4.34 -5.04
N SER A 30 7.00 3.74 -5.02
CA SER A 30 6.53 2.89 -6.11
C SER A 30 6.10 3.68 -7.34
N ASN A 31 5.62 4.91 -7.13
CA ASN A 31 5.10 5.76 -8.19
C ASN A 31 4.00 5.09 -9.02
N VAL A 32 3.17 4.30 -8.34
CA VAL A 32 2.00 3.68 -8.96
C VAL A 32 0.91 4.73 -9.12
N ASP A 33 0.32 4.79 -10.31
CA ASP A 33 -0.84 5.62 -10.54
C ASP A 33 -2.06 4.88 -10.01
N GLU A 34 -2.49 5.21 -8.81
CA GLU A 34 -3.53 4.48 -8.09
C GLU A 34 -4.94 4.77 -8.60
N GLY A 35 -5.15 5.95 -9.20
CA GLY A 35 -6.47 6.36 -9.65
C GLY A 35 -7.15 5.37 -10.59
N PRO A 36 -6.53 5.05 -11.75
CA PRO A 36 -7.10 4.09 -12.70
C PRO A 36 -7.31 2.70 -12.10
N VAL A 37 -6.40 2.25 -11.26
CA VAL A 37 -6.50 0.93 -10.61
C VAL A 37 -7.70 0.90 -9.67
N LYS A 38 -7.85 1.91 -8.83
CA LYS A 38 -8.99 2.01 -7.91
C LYS A 38 -10.31 2.08 -8.67
N GLU A 39 -10.35 2.89 -9.72
CA GLU A 39 -11.55 3.03 -10.54
C GLU A 39 -11.97 1.71 -11.16
N SER A 40 -11.01 0.97 -11.71
CA SER A 40 -11.27 -0.34 -12.30
C SER A 40 -11.82 -1.32 -11.28
N LEU A 41 -11.20 -1.37 -10.10
CA LEU A 41 -11.63 -2.28 -9.03
C LEU A 41 -13.01 -1.91 -8.48
N LEU A 42 -13.30 -0.61 -8.38
CA LEU A 42 -14.60 -0.15 -7.93
C LEU A 42 -15.71 -0.55 -8.92
N LYS A 43 -15.40 -0.53 -10.21
CA LYS A 43 -16.35 -0.97 -11.24
C LYS A 43 -16.67 -2.47 -11.12
N GLU A 44 -15.73 -3.25 -10.65
CA GLU A 44 -15.92 -4.68 -10.42
C GLU A 44 -16.63 -4.96 -9.10
N GLN A 45 -16.96 -3.92 -8.34
CA GLN A 45 -17.65 -4.02 -7.06
C GLN A 45 -16.93 -4.87 -6.03
N VAL A 46 -15.60 -4.85 -6.06
CA VAL A 46 -14.82 -5.55 -5.05
C VAL A 46 -14.80 -4.75 -3.74
N SER A 47 -14.55 -5.44 -2.64
CA SER A 47 -14.54 -4.79 -1.33
C SER A 47 -13.33 -3.88 -1.14
N SER A 48 -13.44 -2.95 -0.20
CA SER A 48 -12.34 -2.05 0.15
C SER A 48 -11.11 -2.82 0.61
N GLU A 49 -11.31 -3.94 1.29
CA GLU A 49 -10.23 -4.83 1.72
C GLU A 49 -9.44 -5.37 0.53
N ILE A 50 -10.15 -5.83 -0.51
CA ILE A 50 -9.51 -6.35 -1.71
C ILE A 50 -8.77 -5.24 -2.46
N ILE A 51 -9.35 -4.05 -2.52
CA ILE A 51 -8.70 -2.89 -3.15
C ILE A 51 -7.39 -2.56 -2.45
N SER A 52 -7.40 -2.48 -1.13
CA SER A 52 -6.20 -2.21 -0.34
C SER A 52 -5.13 -3.27 -0.58
N LYS A 53 -5.52 -4.52 -0.60
CA LYS A 53 -4.61 -5.65 -0.82
C LYS A 53 -3.98 -5.59 -2.20
N ASN A 54 -4.78 -5.34 -3.23
CA ASN A 54 -4.28 -5.23 -4.60
C ASN A 54 -3.31 -4.08 -4.77
N LEU A 55 -3.60 -2.94 -4.14
CA LEU A 55 -2.70 -1.80 -4.22
C LEU A 55 -1.38 -2.06 -3.50
N ALA A 56 -1.41 -2.72 -2.35
CA ALA A 56 -0.20 -3.08 -1.63
C ALA A 56 0.67 -4.02 -2.48
N GLU A 57 0.06 -5.02 -3.11
CA GLU A 57 0.76 -5.96 -3.98
C GLU A 57 1.36 -5.26 -5.20
N LEU A 58 0.59 -4.38 -5.82
CA LEU A 58 1.04 -3.65 -7.00
C LEU A 58 2.28 -2.79 -6.68
N LYS A 59 2.24 -2.10 -5.55
CA LYS A 59 3.37 -1.27 -5.11
C LYS A 59 4.61 -2.10 -4.84
N ALA A 60 4.45 -3.21 -4.13
CA ALA A 60 5.58 -4.10 -3.82
C ALA A 60 6.17 -4.70 -5.09
N ASN A 61 5.32 -5.20 -5.98
CA ASN A 61 5.77 -5.84 -7.21
C ASN A 61 6.49 -4.87 -8.14
N LYS A 62 5.98 -3.66 -8.26
CA LYS A 62 6.57 -2.66 -9.15
C LYS A 62 7.99 -2.31 -8.72
N VAL A 63 8.21 -2.12 -7.42
CA VAL A 63 9.54 -1.82 -6.91
C VAL A 63 10.43 -3.05 -6.94
N SER A 64 9.88 -4.22 -6.65
CA SER A 64 10.65 -5.48 -6.66
C SER A 64 11.27 -5.76 -8.02
N MET A 65 10.57 -5.41 -9.10
CA MET A 65 11.10 -5.60 -10.45
C MET A 65 12.32 -4.73 -10.73
N LYS A 66 12.45 -3.62 -10.03
CA LYS A 66 13.60 -2.71 -10.15
C LYS A 66 14.70 -3.04 -9.16
N LYS A 67 14.36 -3.70 -8.08
CA LYS A 67 15.28 -4.04 -6.98
C LYS A 67 15.36 -5.55 -6.83
N THR A 68 15.92 -6.18 -7.86
CA THR A 68 16.06 -7.64 -7.88
C THR A 68 16.92 -8.13 -6.72
N ASP A 69 16.60 -9.32 -6.24
CA ASP A 69 17.31 -9.96 -5.12
C ASP A 69 17.18 -9.20 -3.79
N GLU A 70 16.21 -8.30 -3.67
CA GLU A 70 15.93 -7.61 -2.42
C GLU A 70 14.48 -7.83 -2.00
N ILE A 71 14.26 -7.86 -0.70
CA ILE A 71 12.91 -8.02 -0.15
C ILE A 71 12.23 -6.66 -0.16
N VAL A 72 11.08 -6.58 -0.80
CA VAL A 72 10.31 -5.35 -0.94
C VAL A 72 8.99 -5.45 -0.20
N LEU A 73 8.70 -4.46 0.61
CA LEU A 73 7.47 -4.35 1.37
C LEU A 73 6.60 -3.26 0.78
N GLY A 74 5.40 -3.62 0.34
CA GLY A 74 4.39 -2.66 -0.10
C GLY A 74 3.27 -2.60 0.92
N ALA A 75 2.62 -1.47 1.01
CA ALA A 75 1.51 -1.30 1.93
C ALA A 75 0.52 -0.28 1.38
N ASP A 76 -0.73 -0.45 1.78
CA ASP A 76 -1.80 0.47 1.44
C ASP A 76 -2.80 0.54 2.58
N SER A 77 -3.39 1.71 2.77
CA SER A 77 -4.42 1.92 3.78
C SER A 77 -5.61 2.62 3.16
N VAL A 78 -6.80 2.13 3.46
CA VAL A 78 -8.05 2.71 2.98
C VAL A 78 -9.03 2.84 4.14
N ILE A 79 -9.99 3.74 3.99
CA ILE A 79 -11.10 3.87 4.94
C ILE A 79 -12.35 3.33 4.24
N ASP A 80 -13.08 2.48 4.97
CA ASP A 80 -14.35 1.94 4.51
C ASP A 80 -15.46 2.47 5.41
N LEU A 81 -16.40 3.20 4.82
CA LEU A 81 -17.57 3.71 5.51
C LEU A 81 -18.81 3.06 4.87
N ASP A 82 -19.39 2.11 5.57
CA ASP A 82 -20.59 1.40 5.11
C ASP A 82 -20.46 0.86 3.67
N GLY A 83 -19.28 0.30 3.36
CA GLY A 83 -19.00 -0.24 2.04
C GLY A 83 -18.46 0.77 1.03
N GLU A 84 -18.45 2.04 1.38
CA GLU A 84 -17.89 3.08 0.52
C GLU A 84 -16.41 3.27 0.80
N LEU A 85 -15.60 3.22 -0.25
CA LEU A 85 -14.18 3.49 -0.16
C LEU A 85 -13.95 4.99 -0.03
N ILE A 86 -13.30 5.42 1.03
CA ILE A 86 -12.91 6.81 1.24
C ILE A 86 -11.43 6.93 0.90
N SER A 87 -11.12 7.69 -0.12
CA SER A 87 -9.75 7.90 -0.57
C SER A 87 -9.07 9.03 0.20
N LYS A 88 -7.75 9.03 0.14
CA LYS A 88 -6.93 10.05 0.79
C LYS A 88 -7.30 11.44 0.24
N PRO A 89 -7.48 12.45 1.11
CA PRO A 89 -7.84 13.79 0.63
C PRO A 89 -6.69 14.45 -0.12
N GLU A 90 -7.04 15.20 -1.15
CA GLU A 90 -6.06 15.95 -1.93
C GLU A 90 -5.99 17.42 -1.53
N SER A 91 -6.92 17.87 -0.72
CA SER A 91 -6.98 19.25 -0.24
C SER A 91 -7.49 19.30 1.18
N ARG A 92 -7.32 20.46 1.82
CA ARG A 92 -7.85 20.69 3.16
C ARG A 92 -9.37 20.63 3.18
N GLU A 93 -10.01 21.15 2.13
CA GLU A 93 -11.46 21.14 2.01
C GLU A 93 -12.00 19.71 1.90
N GLU A 94 -11.33 18.87 1.10
CA GLU A 94 -11.70 17.46 1.01
C GLU A 94 -11.52 16.75 2.35
N ALA A 95 -10.44 17.04 3.06
CA ALA A 95 -10.22 16.47 4.38
C ALA A 95 -11.33 16.84 5.34
N MET A 96 -11.78 18.08 5.31
CA MET A 96 -12.89 18.54 6.15
C MET A 96 -14.20 17.84 5.80
N GLU A 97 -14.47 17.64 4.52
CA GLU A 97 -15.65 16.91 4.08
C GLU A 97 -15.62 15.46 4.52
N ILE A 98 -14.47 14.82 4.43
CA ILE A 98 -14.28 13.44 4.89
C ILE A 98 -14.55 13.35 6.39
N LEU A 99 -14.03 14.29 7.17
CA LEU A 99 -14.26 14.31 8.61
C LEU A 99 -15.74 14.50 8.94
N ARG A 100 -16.44 15.35 8.21
CA ARG A 100 -17.88 15.54 8.41
C ARG A 100 -18.64 14.26 8.07
N LYS A 101 -18.24 13.58 7.00
CA LYS A 101 -18.85 12.34 6.56
C LYS A 101 -18.67 11.22 7.56
N LEU A 102 -17.50 11.15 8.20
CA LEU A 102 -17.19 10.14 9.21
C LEU A 102 -17.77 10.45 10.59
N ASN A 103 -18.09 11.72 10.84
CA ASN A 103 -18.54 12.17 12.16
C ASN A 103 -19.81 11.45 12.61
N GLY A 104 -19.78 10.90 13.82
CA GLY A 104 -20.92 10.19 14.38
C GLY A 104 -21.19 8.83 13.77
N LYS A 105 -20.28 8.32 12.95
CA LYS A 105 -20.45 7.03 12.27
C LYS A 105 -19.29 6.11 12.57
N SER A 106 -19.53 4.82 12.45
CA SER A 106 -18.48 3.82 12.55
C SER A 106 -17.86 3.58 11.17
N HIS A 107 -16.56 3.46 11.13
CA HIS A 107 -15.86 3.16 9.90
C HIS A 107 -14.68 2.24 10.20
N PHE A 108 -14.12 1.66 9.15
CA PHE A 108 -12.95 0.79 9.26
C PHE A 108 -11.74 1.43 8.60
N LEU A 109 -10.60 1.36 9.26
CA LEU A 109 -9.33 1.65 8.65
C LEU A 109 -8.71 0.31 8.29
N ILE A 110 -8.53 0.07 7.00
CA ILE A 110 -8.02 -1.20 6.51
C ILE A 110 -6.62 -0.98 5.97
N SER A 111 -5.65 -1.69 6.54
CA SER A 111 -4.27 -1.63 6.07
C SER A 111 -3.86 -3.00 5.55
N SER A 112 -3.21 -3.01 4.41
CA SER A 112 -2.73 -4.23 3.78
C SER A 112 -1.23 -4.14 3.57
N VAL A 113 -0.55 -5.25 3.73
CA VAL A 113 0.89 -5.35 3.57
C VAL A 113 1.19 -6.48 2.61
N SER A 114 2.10 -6.26 1.69
CA SER A 114 2.53 -7.27 0.73
C SER A 114 4.05 -7.31 0.68
N VAL A 115 4.61 -8.51 0.61
CA VAL A 115 6.05 -8.71 0.46
C VAL A 115 6.31 -9.30 -0.90
N SER A 116 7.27 -8.73 -1.62
CA SER A 116 7.63 -9.20 -2.95
C SER A 116 9.14 -9.40 -3.03
N TYR A 117 9.54 -10.41 -3.81
CA TYR A 117 10.94 -10.71 -4.04
C TYR A 117 11.11 -11.18 -5.48
N THR A 118 11.95 -10.49 -6.24
CA THR A 118 12.21 -10.83 -7.63
C THR A 118 13.63 -11.39 -7.76
N HIS A 119 13.74 -12.61 -8.24
CA HIS A 119 15.00 -13.30 -8.40
C HIS A 119 15.51 -13.14 -9.82
N LEU A 120 16.79 -12.77 -9.96
CA LEU A 120 17.39 -12.58 -11.27
C LEU A 120 17.69 -13.88 -12.00
N THR A 121 18.09 -14.89 -11.25
CA THR A 121 18.46 -16.17 -11.87
C THR A 121 17.21 -16.92 -12.32
N LEU A 122 17.34 -17.59 -13.48
CA LEU A 122 16.26 -18.43 -13.94
C LEU A 122 16.06 -19.61 -12.99
N PRO A 123 14.79 -20.02 -12.80
CA PRO A 123 14.53 -21.18 -11.96
C PRO A 123 15.24 -22.41 -12.49
N THR A 124 15.77 -23.19 -11.60
CA THR A 124 16.35 -24.47 -11.96
C THR A 124 15.20 -25.44 -12.25
N ILE A 125 15.25 -26.07 -13.39
CA ILE A 125 14.28 -27.09 -13.76
C ILE A 125 14.85 -28.44 -13.46
N GLU A 126 14.20 -29.14 -12.61
CA GLU A 126 14.62 -30.48 -12.20
C GLU A 126 13.83 -31.54 -12.92
#